data_ba323b418a31ae383c7c224313b08fa1
#
_entry.id   ba323b418a31ae383c7c224313b08fa1
#
_cell.length_a   1.000
_cell.length_b   1.000
_cell.length_c   1.000
_cell.angle_alpha   90.00
_cell.angle_beta   90.00
_cell.angle_gamma   90.00
#
_symmetry.space_group_name_H-M   'P 1'
#
loop_
_entity.id
_entity.type
_entity.pdbx_description
1 polymer ?
#
loop_
_entity_poly.entity_id
_entity_poly.type
_entity_poly.pdbx_seq_one_letter_code
_entity_poly.pdbx_strand_id
1 'polypeptide(L)'
;MDTNKHRYYMMQVLLAIFRHPQLSSLLAFKGGTSLMMFHGLSRFSTDLDFNLLDASKTEYVYNELRNLLLKYGTIDDEAMKFYGPIFVLNYGKGERMLKVEVSNREYPNHYEVRSLLGTDIRVMTLSDMFAHKLCALGERVTPRDIYDVWFFLQNRTEINAEIVQLRTNMPVSNYAMQCANQVRSYSSRILMQGLGEVLLDDTTKRFARQQLIPETASALELFALCPLIADLP
;
A
#
# COMPACT_ATOMS: atom_id res chain seq x y z
N MET A 1 -7.93 3.48 18.95
CA MET A 1 -7.95 4.35 17.72
C MET A 1 -9.39 4.56 17.30
N ASP A 2 -9.83 5.79 17.15
CA ASP A 2 -11.10 6.09 16.47
C ASP A 2 -10.88 5.97 14.95
N THR A 3 -11.35 4.86 14.38
CA THR A 3 -11.17 4.56 12.95
C THR A 3 -11.96 5.50 12.04
N ASN A 4 -13.12 6.03 12.50
CA ASN A 4 -13.93 6.95 11.71
C ASN A 4 -13.26 8.32 11.61
N LYS A 5 -12.73 8.82 12.73
CA LYS A 5 -12.00 10.08 12.77
C LYS A 5 -10.71 9.98 11.95
N HIS A 6 -9.96 8.88 12.07
CA HIS A 6 -8.75 8.67 11.28
C HIS A 6 -9.07 8.63 9.77
N ARG A 7 -10.11 7.88 9.36
CA ARG A 7 -10.58 7.82 7.97
C ARG A 7 -10.98 9.20 7.44
N TYR A 8 -11.64 10.00 8.28
CA TYR A 8 -12.02 11.37 7.91
C TYR A 8 -10.79 12.21 7.56
N TYR A 9 -9.77 12.24 8.42
CA TYR A 9 -8.55 13.02 8.15
C TYR A 9 -7.76 12.47 6.96
N MET A 10 -7.64 11.15 6.80
CA MET A 10 -7.05 10.56 5.60
C MET A 10 -7.75 11.04 4.32
N MET A 11 -9.09 11.02 4.29
CA MET A 11 -9.86 11.49 3.15
C MET A 11 -9.67 12.99 2.89
N GLN A 12 -9.71 13.83 3.94
CA GLN A 12 -9.52 15.28 3.78
C GLN A 12 -8.14 15.59 3.19
N VAL A 13 -7.08 14.96 3.71
CA VAL A 13 -5.71 15.16 3.21
C VAL A 13 -5.57 14.63 1.77
N LEU A 14 -6.09 13.43 1.47
CA LEU A 14 -6.06 12.85 0.14
C LEU A 14 -6.75 13.75 -0.90
N LEU A 15 -7.96 14.21 -0.61
CA LEU A 15 -8.71 15.10 -1.49
C LEU A 15 -8.00 16.45 -1.67
N ALA A 16 -7.40 17.00 -0.60
CA ALA A 16 -6.65 18.25 -0.70
C ALA A 16 -5.43 18.12 -1.59
N ILE A 17 -4.71 17.00 -1.51
CA ILE A 17 -3.55 16.71 -2.40
C ILE A 17 -4.00 16.69 -3.86
N PHE A 18 -5.09 15.98 -4.18
CA PHE A 18 -5.54 15.85 -5.58
C PHE A 18 -6.34 17.06 -6.10
N ARG A 19 -6.78 17.96 -5.23
CA ARG A 19 -7.32 19.27 -5.60
C ARG A 19 -6.23 20.35 -5.74
N HIS A 20 -5.03 20.07 -5.28
CA HIS A 20 -3.89 20.99 -5.45
C HIS A 20 -3.35 20.90 -6.88
N PRO A 21 -3.30 21.99 -7.65
CA PRO A 21 -3.01 21.94 -9.09
C PRO A 21 -1.69 21.24 -9.46
N GLN A 22 -0.63 21.48 -8.69
CA GLN A 22 0.68 20.87 -8.97
C GLN A 22 0.85 19.51 -8.35
N LEU A 23 0.41 19.28 -7.08
CA LEU A 23 0.54 17.97 -6.44
C LEU A 23 -0.23 16.88 -7.17
N SER A 24 -1.44 17.20 -7.69
CA SER A 24 -2.26 16.25 -8.45
C SER A 24 -1.60 15.78 -9.75
N SER A 25 -0.75 16.60 -10.35
CA SER A 25 0.00 16.23 -11.56
C SER A 25 1.28 15.44 -11.27
N LEU A 26 1.83 15.56 -10.06
CA LEU A 26 3.11 14.98 -9.66
C LEU A 26 2.99 13.70 -8.84
N LEU A 27 1.82 13.42 -8.26
CA LEU A 27 1.61 12.31 -7.34
C LEU A 27 0.63 11.27 -7.90
N ALA A 28 0.90 10.01 -7.58
CA ALA A 28 -0.03 8.90 -7.77
C ALA A 28 -0.22 8.15 -6.47
N PHE A 29 -1.48 7.92 -6.08
CA PHE A 29 -1.86 7.25 -4.85
C PHE A 29 -1.69 5.75 -4.97
N LYS A 30 -1.15 5.11 -3.93
CA LYS A 30 -0.88 3.67 -3.89
C LYS A 30 -1.04 3.09 -2.48
N GLY A 31 -0.65 1.84 -2.31
CA GLY A 31 -0.53 1.20 -1.01
C GLY A 31 -1.85 0.68 -0.44
N GLY A 32 -1.82 0.30 0.84
CA GLY A 32 -2.95 -0.36 1.49
C GLY A 32 -4.21 0.51 1.59
N THR A 33 -4.06 1.82 1.71
CA THR A 33 -5.21 2.74 1.78
C THR A 33 -5.87 2.91 0.41
N SER A 34 -5.11 2.91 -0.67
CA SER A 34 -5.66 2.85 -2.02
C SER A 34 -6.46 1.56 -2.24
N LEU A 35 -5.93 0.41 -1.85
CA LEU A 35 -6.64 -0.88 -1.92
C LEU A 35 -7.94 -0.86 -1.09
N MET A 36 -7.90 -0.30 0.11
CA MET A 36 -9.07 -0.18 0.99
C MET A 36 -10.15 0.74 0.40
N MET A 37 -9.76 1.88 -0.18
CA MET A 37 -10.71 2.88 -0.67
C MET A 37 -11.34 2.53 -2.03
N PHE A 38 -10.59 1.89 -2.92
CA PHE A 38 -11.00 1.69 -4.31
C PHE A 38 -11.21 0.23 -4.72
N HIS A 39 -10.69 -0.73 -3.94
CA HIS A 39 -10.66 -2.13 -4.35
C HIS A 39 -11.21 -3.11 -3.30
N GLY A 40 -11.77 -2.61 -2.20
CA GLY A 40 -12.47 -3.45 -1.21
C GLY A 40 -11.57 -4.26 -0.29
N LEU A 41 -10.30 -3.84 -0.08
CA LEU A 41 -9.46 -4.46 0.94
C LEU A 41 -10.12 -4.34 2.32
N SER A 42 -10.41 -5.47 2.96
CA SER A 42 -11.22 -5.52 4.18
C SER A 42 -10.46 -5.21 5.47
N ARG A 43 -9.12 -5.13 5.44
CA ARG A 43 -8.36 -4.59 6.56
C ARG A 43 -8.29 -3.06 6.52
N PHE A 44 -8.30 -2.44 7.69
CA PHE A 44 -8.08 -1.00 7.81
C PHE A 44 -6.63 -0.64 7.45
N SER A 45 -6.45 0.46 6.75
CA SER A 45 -5.14 1.05 6.45
C SER A 45 -5.06 2.46 7.04
N THR A 46 -3.88 2.85 7.48
CA THR A 46 -3.68 4.04 8.34
C THR A 46 -2.77 5.10 7.73
N ASP A 47 -2.13 4.81 6.59
CA ASP A 47 -1.11 5.65 6.02
C ASP A 47 -1.54 6.09 4.61
N LEU A 48 -1.06 7.22 4.14
CA LEU A 48 -1.22 7.67 2.75
C LEU A 48 0.11 7.53 2.03
N ASP A 49 0.16 6.62 1.07
CA ASP A 49 1.36 6.31 0.29
C ASP A 49 1.21 6.82 -1.15
N PHE A 50 2.22 7.51 -1.64
CA PHE A 50 2.24 8.05 -3.00
C PHE A 50 3.49 7.64 -3.76
N ASN A 51 3.38 7.61 -5.08
CA ASN A 51 4.52 7.59 -5.99
C ASN A 51 4.72 8.98 -6.57
N LEU A 52 5.95 9.46 -6.60
CA LEU A 52 6.34 10.67 -7.29
C LEU A 52 6.59 10.34 -8.77
N LEU A 53 5.94 11.08 -9.67
CA LEU A 53 6.00 10.84 -11.11
C LEU A 53 7.21 11.49 -11.79
N ASP A 54 7.81 12.49 -11.13
CA ASP A 54 9.00 13.17 -11.58
C ASP A 54 9.95 13.37 -10.39
N ALA A 55 10.98 12.53 -10.31
CA ALA A 55 11.94 12.52 -9.21
C ALA A 55 12.68 13.88 -9.06
N SER A 56 12.79 14.67 -10.12
CA SER A 56 13.40 16.02 -10.06
C SER A 56 12.60 17.01 -9.21
N LYS A 57 11.34 16.70 -8.92
CA LYS A 57 10.40 17.53 -8.13
C LYS A 57 10.33 17.13 -6.64
N THR A 58 11.21 16.27 -6.17
CA THR A 58 11.15 15.76 -4.78
C THR A 58 11.14 16.89 -3.74
N GLU A 59 12.02 17.88 -3.85
CA GLU A 59 12.10 19.00 -2.91
C GLU A 59 10.87 19.92 -3.01
N TYR A 60 10.40 20.18 -4.23
CA TYR A 60 9.18 20.96 -4.45
C TYR A 60 7.97 20.27 -3.80
N VAL A 61 7.80 18.97 -4.04
CA VAL A 61 6.70 18.19 -3.45
C VAL A 61 6.80 18.15 -1.93
N TYR A 62 8.00 18.04 -1.36
CA TYR A 62 8.20 18.13 0.09
C TYR A 62 7.62 19.43 0.65
N ASN A 63 8.02 20.59 0.09
CA ASN A 63 7.60 21.90 0.57
C ASN A 63 6.08 22.11 0.43
N GLU A 64 5.50 21.73 -0.71
CA GLU A 64 4.06 21.88 -0.96
C GLU A 64 3.22 20.94 -0.06
N LEU A 65 3.63 19.69 0.13
CA LEU A 65 2.98 18.77 1.06
C LEU A 65 3.05 19.25 2.50
N ARG A 66 4.22 19.74 2.93
CA ARG A 66 4.40 20.32 4.26
C ARG A 66 3.42 21.45 4.53
N ASN A 67 3.34 22.42 3.60
CA ASN A 67 2.42 23.56 3.69
C ASN A 67 0.94 23.11 3.69
N LEU A 68 0.62 22.11 2.91
CA LEU A 68 -0.73 21.54 2.86
C LEU A 68 -1.09 20.84 4.17
N LEU A 69 -0.21 19.98 4.69
CA LEU A 69 -0.45 19.19 5.89
C LEU A 69 -0.62 20.05 7.15
N LEU A 70 0.10 21.15 7.25
CA LEU A 70 -0.03 22.12 8.37
C LEU A 70 -1.43 22.75 8.48
N LYS A 71 -2.26 22.66 7.45
CA LYS A 71 -3.68 23.09 7.51
C LYS A 71 -4.57 22.09 8.24
N TYR A 72 -4.10 20.86 8.48
CA TYR A 72 -4.86 19.77 9.09
C TYR A 72 -4.39 19.39 10.49
N GLY A 73 -3.26 19.93 10.94
CA GLY A 73 -2.69 19.65 12.25
C GLY A 73 -1.26 20.11 12.39
N THR A 74 -0.55 19.53 13.35
CA THR A 74 0.90 19.72 13.53
C THR A 74 1.66 18.57 12.88
N ILE A 75 2.85 18.86 12.38
CA ILE A 75 3.76 17.82 11.89
C ILE A 75 4.70 17.48 13.05
N ASP A 76 4.52 16.28 13.64
CA ASP A 76 5.30 15.84 14.80
C ASP A 76 6.65 15.22 14.39
N ASP A 77 6.73 14.69 13.16
CA ASP A 77 7.98 14.19 12.57
C ASP A 77 7.96 14.40 11.05
N GLU A 78 9.08 14.80 10.50
CA GLU A 78 9.26 14.95 9.05
C GLU A 78 10.71 14.64 8.65
N ALA A 79 10.88 13.95 7.52
CA ALA A 79 12.20 13.64 7.01
C ALA A 79 12.22 13.57 5.48
N MET A 80 13.27 14.11 4.88
CA MET A 80 13.65 13.80 3.51
C MET A 80 14.55 12.58 3.56
N LYS A 81 13.97 11.40 3.24
CA LYS A 81 14.72 10.14 3.16
C LYS A 81 15.27 9.91 1.75
N PHE A 82 16.15 8.93 1.61
CA PHE A 82 16.75 8.59 0.31
C PHE A 82 15.70 8.34 -0.78
N TYR A 83 14.59 7.71 -0.43
CA TYR A 83 13.50 7.42 -1.35
C TYR A 83 12.33 8.41 -1.27
N GLY A 84 12.55 9.61 -0.77
CA GLY A 84 11.56 10.67 -0.76
C GLY A 84 11.03 11.06 0.63
N PRO A 85 10.12 12.05 0.67
CA PRO A 85 9.66 12.63 1.91
C PRO A 85 8.68 11.74 2.70
N ILE A 86 8.78 11.85 4.02
CA ILE A 86 7.85 11.26 4.98
C ILE A 86 7.42 12.35 5.96
N PHE A 87 6.12 12.37 6.27
CA PHE A 87 5.52 13.24 7.28
C PHE A 87 4.67 12.42 8.24
N VAL A 88 4.67 12.82 9.51
CA VAL A 88 3.81 12.28 10.56
C VAL A 88 2.92 13.41 11.06
N LEU A 89 1.68 13.43 10.59
CA LEU A 89 0.69 14.45 10.91
C LEU A 89 -0.08 14.08 12.19
N ASN A 90 -0.06 14.97 13.16
CA ASN A 90 -0.86 14.91 14.38
C ASN A 90 -2.07 15.84 14.22
N TYR A 91 -3.25 15.27 14.06
CA TYR A 91 -4.51 15.99 13.88
C TYR A 91 -5.37 16.05 15.17
N GLY A 92 -4.83 15.60 16.30
CA GLY A 92 -5.52 15.69 17.59
C GLY A 92 -4.84 14.89 18.71
N LYS A 93 -4.90 15.42 19.93
CA LYS A 93 -4.27 14.81 21.11
C LYS A 93 -4.88 13.43 21.40
N GLY A 94 -4.03 12.42 21.54
CA GLY A 94 -4.44 11.05 21.83
C GLY A 94 -4.93 10.25 20.64
N GLU A 95 -4.95 10.85 19.44
CA GLU A 95 -5.30 10.16 18.21
C GLU A 95 -4.09 9.46 17.58
N ARG A 96 -4.35 8.51 16.70
CA ARG A 96 -3.30 7.91 15.88
C ARG A 96 -2.82 8.94 14.86
N MET A 97 -1.52 9.12 14.76
CA MET A 97 -0.93 10.02 13.77
C MET A 97 -1.12 9.47 12.35
N LEU A 98 -1.30 10.36 11.38
CA LEU A 98 -1.39 10.03 9.97
C LEU A 98 -0.01 10.15 9.32
N LYS A 99 0.53 9.02 8.87
CA LYS A 99 1.74 9.00 8.08
C LYS A 99 1.41 9.29 6.61
N VAL A 100 2.16 10.22 6.02
CA VAL A 100 2.12 10.54 4.58
C VAL A 100 3.51 10.29 4.01
N GLU A 101 3.61 9.38 3.05
CA GLU A 101 4.88 8.98 2.45
C GLU A 101 4.85 9.14 0.94
N VAL A 102 5.89 9.72 0.37
CA VAL A 102 6.07 9.83 -1.08
C VAL A 102 7.34 9.08 -1.47
N SER A 103 7.21 8.15 -2.41
CA SER A 103 8.34 7.41 -2.95
C SER A 103 8.75 7.95 -4.31
N ASN A 104 10.02 8.29 -4.46
CA ASN A 104 10.64 8.68 -5.72
C ASN A 104 11.35 7.52 -6.46
N ARG A 105 11.06 6.26 -6.05
CA ARG A 105 11.58 5.08 -6.75
C ARG A 105 10.93 4.95 -8.11
N GLU A 106 11.76 4.79 -9.13
CA GLU A 106 11.32 4.65 -10.50
C GLU A 106 11.21 3.15 -10.87
N TYR A 107 10.01 2.77 -11.29
CA TYR A 107 9.69 1.47 -11.88
C TYR A 107 8.72 1.72 -13.04
N PRO A 108 8.56 0.79 -13.97
CA PRO A 108 7.57 0.91 -15.06
C PRO A 108 6.14 0.75 -14.50
N ASN A 109 5.73 1.75 -13.73
CA ASN A 109 4.44 1.77 -13.07
C ASN A 109 3.36 2.33 -13.99
N HIS A 110 2.17 1.73 -13.94
CA HIS A 110 0.97 2.17 -14.64
C HIS A 110 -0.02 2.77 -13.66
N TYR A 111 -0.79 3.73 -14.15
CA TYR A 111 -1.73 4.48 -13.34
C TYR A 111 -3.08 4.61 -14.06
N GLU A 112 -4.13 4.64 -13.27
CA GLU A 112 -5.49 4.90 -13.72
C GLU A 112 -6.11 6.05 -12.93
N VAL A 113 -7.20 6.62 -13.42
CA VAL A 113 -7.94 7.66 -12.72
C VAL A 113 -9.18 7.05 -12.08
N ARG A 114 -9.35 7.29 -10.79
CA ARG A 114 -10.52 6.91 -9.99
C ARG A 114 -11.17 8.15 -9.40
N SER A 115 -12.49 8.23 -9.43
CA SER A 115 -13.21 9.36 -8.83
C SER A 115 -13.56 9.08 -7.37
N LEU A 116 -13.28 10.03 -6.48
CA LEU A 116 -13.65 10.00 -5.07
C LEU A 116 -14.26 11.34 -4.67
N LEU A 117 -15.55 11.35 -4.31
CA LEU A 117 -16.28 12.56 -3.92
C LEU A 117 -16.10 13.73 -4.92
N GLY A 118 -16.20 13.43 -6.21
CA GLY A 118 -16.07 14.41 -7.29
C GLY A 118 -14.63 14.91 -7.54
N THR A 119 -13.63 14.25 -6.99
CA THR A 119 -12.21 14.53 -7.22
C THR A 119 -11.58 13.35 -7.95
N ASP A 120 -10.90 13.62 -9.06
CA ASP A 120 -10.15 12.62 -9.80
C ASP A 120 -8.82 12.34 -9.11
N ILE A 121 -8.57 11.08 -8.78
CA ILE A 121 -7.40 10.60 -8.09
C ILE A 121 -6.64 9.67 -9.02
N ARG A 122 -5.38 10.00 -9.31
CA ARG A 122 -4.48 9.08 -10.01
C ARG A 122 -4.05 7.99 -9.05
N VAL A 123 -4.34 6.74 -9.41
CA VAL A 123 -4.10 5.56 -8.59
C VAL A 123 -3.20 4.60 -9.36
N MET A 124 -2.26 3.96 -8.68
CA MET A 124 -1.47 2.87 -9.27
C MET A 124 -2.38 1.69 -9.60
N THR A 125 -2.15 1.02 -10.75
CA THR A 125 -2.94 -0.14 -11.17
C THR A 125 -2.83 -1.30 -10.18
N LEU A 126 -3.84 -2.18 -10.16
CA LEU A 126 -3.83 -3.36 -9.27
C LEU A 126 -2.67 -4.30 -9.57
N SER A 127 -2.33 -4.49 -10.84
CA SER A 127 -1.22 -5.35 -11.28
C SER A 127 0.13 -4.89 -10.75
N ASP A 128 0.37 -3.57 -10.76
CA ASP A 128 1.59 -2.97 -10.22
C ASP A 128 1.61 -3.00 -8.70
N MET A 129 0.47 -2.69 -8.05
CA MET A 129 0.37 -2.79 -6.59
C MET A 129 0.60 -4.22 -6.11
N PHE A 130 0.09 -5.23 -6.84
CA PHE A 130 0.36 -6.64 -6.53
C PHE A 130 1.86 -6.96 -6.66
N ALA A 131 2.50 -6.56 -7.76
CA ALA A 131 3.94 -6.76 -7.95
C ALA A 131 4.75 -6.14 -6.81
N HIS A 132 4.47 -4.89 -6.44
CA HIS A 132 5.15 -4.23 -5.33
C HIS A 132 4.89 -4.92 -3.98
N LYS A 133 3.67 -5.43 -3.73
CA LYS A 133 3.33 -6.13 -2.49
C LYS A 133 3.95 -7.52 -2.42
N LEU A 134 4.03 -8.25 -3.53
CA LEU A 134 4.73 -9.53 -3.59
C LEU A 134 6.23 -9.34 -3.32
N CYS A 135 6.87 -8.32 -3.94
CA CYS A 135 8.26 -8.00 -3.67
C CYS A 135 8.50 -7.62 -2.19
N ALA A 136 7.64 -6.76 -1.63
CA ALA A 136 7.75 -6.37 -0.22
C ALA A 136 7.58 -7.56 0.73
N LEU A 137 6.68 -8.50 0.40
CA LEU A 137 6.48 -9.74 1.16
C LEU A 137 7.78 -10.56 1.24
N GLY A 138 8.47 -10.77 0.11
CA GLY A 138 9.72 -11.52 0.09
C GLY A 138 10.90 -10.79 0.75
N GLU A 139 10.90 -9.44 0.73
CA GLU A 139 11.95 -8.63 1.35
C GLU A 139 11.86 -8.58 2.89
N ARG A 140 10.66 -8.58 3.47
CA ARG A 140 10.47 -8.26 4.91
C ARG A 140 9.31 -8.95 5.61
N VAL A 141 8.73 -9.97 5.11
CA VAL A 141 7.55 -10.71 5.60
C VAL A 141 6.81 -10.02 6.77
N THR A 142 5.87 -9.11 6.47
CA THR A 142 5.05 -8.47 7.50
C THR A 142 3.62 -9.00 7.51
N PRO A 143 2.91 -8.97 8.66
CA PRO A 143 1.51 -9.38 8.73
C PRO A 143 0.60 -8.72 7.69
N ARG A 144 0.79 -7.42 7.45
CA ARG A 144 -0.01 -6.66 6.48
C ARG A 144 0.31 -7.06 5.05
N ASP A 145 1.58 -7.32 4.72
CA ASP A 145 1.97 -7.75 3.37
C ASP A 145 1.46 -9.17 3.08
N ILE A 146 1.43 -10.09 4.07
CA ILE A 146 0.78 -11.41 3.93
C ILE A 146 -0.70 -11.24 3.60
N TYR A 147 -1.42 -10.37 4.34
CA TYR A 147 -2.84 -10.13 4.13
C TYR A 147 -3.13 -9.50 2.75
N ASP A 148 -2.31 -8.52 2.35
CA ASP A 148 -2.47 -7.84 1.05
C ASP A 148 -2.20 -8.78 -0.12
N VAL A 149 -1.16 -9.64 -0.03
CA VAL A 149 -0.87 -10.63 -1.07
C VAL A 149 -1.97 -11.69 -1.13
N TRP A 150 -2.48 -12.17 0.02
CA TRP A 150 -3.65 -13.03 0.06
C TRP A 150 -4.86 -12.39 -0.66
N PHE A 151 -5.14 -11.12 -0.39
CA PHE A 151 -6.22 -10.38 -1.04
C PHE A 151 -6.08 -10.37 -2.57
N PHE A 152 -4.90 -10.09 -3.11
CA PHE A 152 -4.66 -10.10 -4.56
C PHE A 152 -4.89 -11.51 -5.17
N LEU A 153 -4.39 -12.54 -4.51
CA LEU A 153 -4.52 -13.92 -4.96
C LEU A 153 -6.00 -14.39 -4.95
N GLN A 154 -6.76 -14.06 -3.92
CA GLN A 154 -8.20 -14.38 -3.83
C GLN A 154 -9.02 -13.68 -4.91
N ASN A 155 -8.63 -12.49 -5.32
CA ASN A 155 -9.28 -11.73 -6.38
C ASN A 155 -8.74 -12.08 -7.78
N ARG A 156 -7.86 -13.08 -7.90
CA ARG A 156 -7.22 -13.47 -9.17
C ARG A 156 -6.63 -12.28 -9.92
N THR A 157 -6.01 -11.37 -9.17
CA THR A 157 -5.40 -10.18 -9.73
C THR A 157 -4.21 -10.56 -10.61
N GLU A 158 -4.13 -9.99 -11.80
CA GLU A 158 -2.95 -10.11 -12.66
C GLU A 158 -1.77 -9.36 -12.05
N ILE A 159 -0.54 -9.80 -12.34
CA ILE A 159 0.68 -9.21 -11.81
C ILE A 159 1.53 -8.60 -12.93
N ASN A 160 2.11 -7.43 -12.66
CA ASN A 160 3.16 -6.87 -13.52
C ASN A 160 4.48 -7.61 -13.30
N ALA A 161 4.79 -8.54 -14.23
CA ALA A 161 5.98 -9.38 -14.13
C ALA A 161 7.29 -8.58 -14.28
N GLU A 162 7.28 -7.49 -15.04
CA GLU A 162 8.45 -6.65 -15.25
C GLU A 162 8.93 -6.01 -13.93
N ILE A 163 8.00 -5.48 -13.13
CA ILE A 163 8.33 -4.93 -11.81
C ILE A 163 8.96 -5.98 -10.90
N VAL A 164 8.42 -7.20 -10.87
CA VAL A 164 8.99 -8.29 -10.06
C VAL A 164 10.40 -8.61 -10.54
N GLN A 165 10.59 -8.77 -11.85
CA GLN A 165 11.89 -9.08 -12.44
C GLN A 165 12.93 -7.98 -12.13
N LEU A 166 12.56 -6.70 -12.27
CA LEU A 166 13.46 -5.57 -12.00
C LEU A 166 13.85 -5.45 -10.52
N ARG A 167 12.91 -5.76 -9.61
CA ARG A 167 13.16 -5.64 -8.17
C ARG A 167 13.91 -6.81 -7.58
N THR A 168 13.71 -8.02 -8.11
CA THR A 168 14.18 -9.26 -7.46
C THR A 168 15.22 -10.02 -8.29
N ASN A 169 15.37 -9.66 -9.56
CA ASN A 169 16.13 -10.40 -10.57
C ASN A 169 15.68 -11.87 -10.71
N MET A 170 14.39 -12.13 -10.45
CA MET A 170 13.80 -13.47 -10.50
C MET A 170 12.50 -13.47 -11.31
N PRO A 171 12.19 -14.55 -12.05
CA PRO A 171 10.84 -14.75 -12.60
C PRO A 171 9.79 -14.79 -11.51
N VAL A 172 8.57 -14.32 -11.82
CA VAL A 172 7.42 -14.27 -10.88
C VAL A 172 7.16 -15.63 -10.23
N SER A 173 7.18 -16.72 -11.00
CA SER A 173 6.97 -18.09 -10.51
C SER A 173 7.94 -18.47 -9.40
N ASN A 174 9.23 -18.22 -9.62
CA ASN A 174 10.28 -18.57 -8.65
C ASN A 174 10.18 -17.71 -7.40
N TYR A 175 9.91 -16.41 -7.57
CA TYR A 175 9.77 -15.50 -6.45
C TYR A 175 8.51 -15.77 -5.62
N ALA A 176 7.39 -16.11 -6.27
CA ALA A 176 6.16 -16.51 -5.58
C ALA A 176 6.36 -17.79 -4.75
N MET A 177 7.09 -18.78 -5.28
CA MET A 177 7.45 -19.99 -4.52
C MET A 177 8.34 -19.68 -3.31
N GLN A 178 9.30 -18.78 -3.45
CA GLN A 178 10.12 -18.30 -2.32
C GLN A 178 9.23 -17.64 -1.25
N CYS A 179 8.32 -16.75 -1.65
CA CYS A 179 7.37 -16.10 -0.74
C CYS A 179 6.45 -17.12 -0.04
N ALA A 180 5.98 -18.17 -0.75
CA ALA A 180 5.18 -19.23 -0.16
C ALA A 180 5.90 -19.92 1.00
N ASN A 181 7.17 -20.26 0.81
CA ASN A 181 8.00 -20.89 1.85
C ASN A 181 8.20 -19.96 3.07
N GLN A 182 8.44 -18.67 2.83
CA GLN A 182 8.58 -17.69 3.90
C GLN A 182 7.28 -17.51 4.69
N VAL A 183 6.13 -17.40 4.00
CA VAL A 183 4.81 -17.29 4.64
C VAL A 183 4.49 -18.53 5.46
N ARG A 184 4.77 -19.74 4.94
CA ARG A 184 4.52 -21.00 5.64
C ARG A 184 5.25 -21.11 6.98
N SER A 185 6.44 -20.54 7.07
CA SER A 185 7.24 -20.51 8.29
C SER A 185 6.87 -19.38 9.25
N TYR A 186 5.94 -18.48 8.87
CA TYR A 186 5.59 -17.31 9.67
C TYR A 186 4.76 -17.66 10.91
N SER A 187 5.03 -17.00 12.03
CA SER A 187 4.34 -17.27 13.30
C SER A 187 2.93 -16.66 13.35
N SER A 188 1.91 -17.49 13.57
CA SER A 188 0.52 -17.02 13.76
C SER A 188 0.36 -16.04 14.93
N ARG A 189 1.17 -16.16 15.97
CA ARG A 189 1.17 -15.23 17.09
C ARG A 189 1.62 -13.84 16.66
N ILE A 190 2.72 -13.75 15.91
CA ILE A 190 3.26 -12.49 15.38
C ILE A 190 2.30 -11.89 14.36
N LEU A 191 1.68 -12.72 13.51
CA LEU A 191 0.67 -12.31 12.55
C LEU A 191 -0.43 -11.49 13.22
N MET A 192 -1.01 -11.99 14.32
CA MET A 192 -2.11 -11.33 15.01
C MET A 192 -1.69 -10.06 15.77
N GLN A 193 -0.42 -9.96 16.21
CA GLN A 193 0.10 -8.72 16.78
C GLN A 193 0.11 -7.58 15.75
N GLY A 194 0.40 -7.87 14.48
CA GLY A 194 0.43 -6.85 13.42
C GLY A 194 -0.93 -6.60 12.72
N LEU A 195 -1.87 -7.56 12.76
CA LEU A 195 -3.18 -7.44 12.11
C LEU A 195 -4.33 -7.12 13.08
N GLY A 196 -4.21 -7.47 14.36
CA GLY A 196 -5.33 -7.40 15.30
C GLY A 196 -6.00 -6.03 15.42
N GLU A 197 -5.23 -4.95 15.27
CA GLU A 197 -5.75 -3.58 15.34
C GLU A 197 -6.40 -3.10 14.04
N VAL A 198 -6.04 -3.71 12.89
CA VAL A 198 -6.50 -3.28 11.56
C VAL A 198 -7.60 -4.17 10.99
N LEU A 199 -7.85 -5.34 11.58
CA LEU A 199 -9.01 -6.17 11.28
C LEU A 199 -10.16 -5.75 12.19
N LEU A 200 -11.24 -5.21 11.60
CA LEU A 200 -12.30 -4.56 12.38
C LEU A 200 -13.37 -5.53 12.88
N ASP A 201 -13.58 -6.64 12.17
CA ASP A 201 -14.59 -7.63 12.54
C ASP A 201 -13.98 -8.95 13.04
N ASP A 202 -14.72 -9.66 13.88
CA ASP A 202 -14.25 -10.89 14.54
C ASP A 202 -14.17 -12.09 13.59
N THR A 203 -14.95 -12.10 12.52
CA THR A 203 -14.91 -13.16 11.52
C THR A 203 -13.58 -13.11 10.76
N THR A 204 -13.20 -11.93 10.28
CA THR A 204 -11.91 -11.72 9.62
C THR A 204 -10.73 -11.97 10.56
N LYS A 205 -10.84 -11.60 11.86
CA LYS A 205 -9.80 -11.93 12.86
C LYS A 205 -9.66 -13.43 13.07
N ARG A 206 -10.79 -14.18 13.12
CA ARG A 206 -10.77 -15.63 13.26
C ARG A 206 -10.13 -16.28 12.05
N PHE A 207 -10.54 -15.88 10.85
CA PHE A 207 -9.93 -16.32 9.60
C PHE A 207 -8.41 -16.06 9.60
N ALA A 208 -7.97 -14.83 9.89
CA ALA A 208 -6.55 -14.47 9.89
C ALA A 208 -5.74 -15.33 10.88
N ARG A 209 -6.31 -15.64 12.06
CA ARG A 209 -5.64 -16.47 13.07
C ARG A 209 -5.47 -17.91 12.65
N GLN A 210 -6.45 -18.48 11.95
CA GLN A 210 -6.51 -19.91 11.68
C GLN A 210 -6.09 -20.29 10.27
N GLN A 211 -6.39 -19.46 9.27
CA GLN A 211 -6.37 -19.84 7.87
C GLN A 211 -5.46 -18.95 7.00
N LEU A 212 -5.20 -17.69 7.37
CA LEU A 212 -4.51 -16.76 6.49
C LEU A 212 -3.13 -17.27 6.05
N ILE A 213 -2.32 -17.79 6.97
CA ILE A 213 -0.98 -18.32 6.64
C ILE A 213 -1.08 -19.53 5.69
N PRO A 214 -1.77 -20.63 6.04
CA PRO A 214 -1.84 -21.79 5.15
C PRO A 214 -2.51 -21.47 3.81
N GLU A 215 -3.58 -20.67 3.79
CA GLU A 215 -4.22 -20.28 2.53
C GLU A 215 -3.32 -19.41 1.66
N THR A 216 -2.63 -18.40 2.23
CA THR A 216 -1.71 -17.55 1.46
C THR A 216 -0.57 -18.38 0.89
N ALA A 217 0.04 -19.26 1.69
CA ALA A 217 1.14 -20.11 1.22
C ALA A 217 0.69 -21.03 0.08
N SER A 218 -0.45 -21.71 0.24
CA SER A 218 -0.99 -22.61 -0.81
C SER A 218 -1.41 -21.84 -2.07
N ALA A 219 -2.01 -20.66 -1.92
CA ALA A 219 -2.38 -19.83 -3.05
C ALA A 219 -1.16 -19.31 -3.82
N LEU A 220 -0.05 -18.95 -3.11
CA LEU A 220 1.22 -18.59 -3.73
C LEU A 220 1.85 -19.76 -4.49
N GLU A 221 1.78 -20.98 -3.97
CA GLU A 221 2.28 -22.17 -4.66
C GLU A 221 1.49 -22.45 -5.94
N LEU A 222 0.16 -22.35 -5.90
CA LEU A 222 -0.70 -22.49 -7.08
C LEU A 222 -0.41 -21.37 -8.09
N PHE A 223 -0.30 -20.15 -7.64
CA PHE A 223 0.05 -19.01 -8.47
C PHE A 223 1.43 -19.17 -9.12
N ALA A 224 2.41 -19.72 -8.42
CA ALA A 224 3.75 -19.98 -8.95
C ALA A 224 3.74 -20.98 -10.12
N LEU A 225 2.79 -21.93 -10.16
CA LEU A 225 2.66 -22.88 -11.26
C LEU A 225 2.12 -22.24 -12.55
N CYS A 226 1.24 -21.25 -12.43
CA CYS A 226 0.65 -20.55 -13.55
C CYS A 226 0.32 -19.09 -13.16
N PRO A 227 1.32 -18.18 -13.13
CA PRO A 227 1.09 -16.80 -12.78
C PRO A 227 0.16 -16.10 -13.79
N LEU A 228 -0.80 -15.34 -13.28
CA LEU A 228 -1.62 -14.45 -14.10
C LEU A 228 -0.82 -13.18 -14.37
N ILE A 229 -0.21 -13.11 -15.55
CA ILE A 229 0.62 -11.97 -15.97
C ILE A 229 -0.28 -10.96 -16.66
N ALA A 230 -0.15 -9.68 -16.29
CA ALA A 230 -0.89 -8.61 -16.93
C ALA A 230 -0.35 -8.35 -18.35
N ASP A 231 -1.26 -8.28 -19.31
CA ASP A 231 -0.96 -7.76 -20.64
C ASP A 231 -0.87 -6.22 -20.53
N LEU A 232 0.34 -5.73 -20.44
CA LEU A 232 0.62 -4.29 -20.31
C LEU A 232 0.99 -3.73 -21.69
N PRO A 233 0.56 -2.51 -22.02
CA PRO A 233 0.84 -1.88 -23.31
C PRO A 233 2.32 -1.53 -23.50
#